data_86ba350e01e91a11eb08847703ab708f
#
_entry.id   86ba350e01e91a11eb08847703ab708f
#
_cell.length_a   1.000
_cell.length_b   1.000
_cell.length_c   1.000
_cell.angle_alpha   90.00
_cell.angle_beta   90.00
_cell.angle_gamma   90.00
#
_symmetry.space_group_name_H-M   'P 1'
#
loop_
_entity.id
_entity.type
_entity.pdbx_description
1 polymer ?
#
loop_
_entity_poly.entity_id
_entity_poly.type
_entity_poly.pdbx_seq_one_letter_code
_entity_poly.pdbx_strand_id
1 'polypeptide(L)'
;LISDAVMPTNKKYFGTDGIRGAVGKAPITPDFMLKLGWSAGRVFASKGNGRNKILIGKDTRISGYMFEAALEAGVTAAGVDIILTGPMPTPAIAYLTRTLRAQAGIVISASHNSFADNGIKFFSSNGTKLPDEVELAIEKQLKKNVSTVPSESIGKASRVTDAAGRYIEFCKSTVGSSLKFNGLKIVVDCAHGSTYHIAPAVFEELGAKVKAIGVSPDGLNINKNSGSTSPGLLAQTVKSEQADLGIAFDGDGDRVVMVDHLGNIVDGDEILYVIARDRQRQNIEFGGVVGTAMSNLGLELALEDLNIPFMRARVGDRYVMQKLLEEGWKLGGESSGHIICLDITTTGDGIVSSLQALASVVNCNQPLADLKNKMSKLPQSMVNVRVTDDSVDVVSNKNVRSAVLDIESKLGKNGRVLLRLSGTEPVLRVMVEGEDLEIVECLAQELSELVAMEVGNPV
;
A
#
# COMPACT_ATOMS: atom_id res chain seq x y z
N LEU A 1 -3.73 24.01 4.62
CA LEU A 1 -5.03 23.74 3.97
C LEU A 1 -4.79 23.11 2.59
N ILE A 2 -4.81 21.78 2.51
CA ILE A 2 -4.77 21.06 1.23
C ILE A 2 -6.23 20.77 0.87
N SER A 3 -6.81 21.52 -0.06
CA SER A 3 -8.12 21.20 -0.63
C SER A 3 -7.94 19.99 -1.56
N ASP A 4 -8.30 18.81 -1.08
CA ASP A 4 -8.35 17.59 -1.87
C ASP A 4 -9.63 17.56 -2.74
N ALA A 5 -9.82 18.56 -3.59
CA ALA A 5 -10.86 18.47 -4.61
C ALA A 5 -10.49 17.30 -5.54
N VAL A 6 -11.13 16.17 -5.34
CA VAL A 6 -11.04 15.04 -6.27
C VAL A 6 -11.57 15.52 -7.60
N MET A 7 -10.71 15.73 -8.59
CA MET A 7 -11.18 15.89 -9.98
C MET A 7 -11.99 14.62 -10.31
N PRO A 8 -13.26 14.73 -10.71
CA PRO A 8 -14.07 13.57 -11.02
C PRO A 8 -13.39 12.82 -12.17
N THR A 9 -12.80 11.67 -11.85
CA THR A 9 -12.35 10.76 -12.88
C THR A 9 -13.62 10.20 -13.54
N ASN A 10 -13.75 10.29 -14.87
CA ASN A 10 -14.87 9.71 -15.64
C ASN A 10 -14.92 8.18 -15.57
N LYS A 11 -14.24 7.57 -14.60
CA LYS A 11 -14.14 6.13 -14.35
C LYS A 11 -15.33 5.68 -13.50
N LYS A 12 -15.95 4.59 -13.92
CA LYS A 12 -17.11 4.01 -13.22
C LYS A 12 -16.71 2.95 -12.18
N TYR A 13 -15.70 2.15 -12.51
CA TYR A 13 -15.33 0.97 -11.72
C TYR A 13 -13.94 1.09 -11.11
N PHE A 14 -12.99 1.69 -11.82
CA PHE A 14 -11.63 1.87 -11.32
C PHE A 14 -11.56 3.01 -10.29
N GLY A 15 -11.19 2.65 -9.05
CA GLY A 15 -10.80 3.61 -8.00
C GLY A 15 -9.30 3.96 -8.08
N THR A 16 -8.76 4.50 -6.98
CA THR A 16 -7.33 4.86 -6.87
C THR A 16 -6.41 3.64 -6.87
N ASP A 17 -6.92 2.46 -6.45
CA ASP A 17 -6.15 1.22 -6.35
C ASP A 17 -6.94 0.02 -6.91
N GLY A 18 -7.36 0.11 -8.17
CA GLY A 18 -8.11 -0.92 -8.86
C GLY A 18 -9.62 -0.92 -8.57
N ILE A 19 -10.24 -2.08 -8.72
CA ILE A 19 -11.68 -2.32 -8.51
C ILE A 19 -11.83 -3.15 -7.24
N ARG A 20 -12.61 -2.69 -6.25
CA ARG A 20 -12.79 -3.38 -4.96
C ARG A 20 -14.26 -3.43 -4.53
N GLY A 21 -14.61 -4.41 -3.70
CA GLY A 21 -15.92 -4.51 -3.08
C GLY A 21 -16.18 -5.86 -2.41
N ALA A 22 -17.37 -6.01 -1.88
CA ALA A 22 -17.82 -7.25 -1.25
C ALA A 22 -18.05 -8.35 -2.29
N VAL A 23 -17.53 -9.54 -2.02
CA VAL A 23 -17.70 -10.72 -2.87
C VAL A 23 -19.19 -11.06 -3.04
N GLY A 24 -19.60 -11.28 -4.29
CA GLY A 24 -20.99 -11.57 -4.64
C GLY A 24 -21.86 -10.32 -4.85
N LYS A 25 -21.33 -9.12 -4.60
CA LYS A 25 -21.97 -7.84 -4.92
C LYS A 25 -21.28 -7.17 -6.10
N ALA A 26 -22.05 -6.64 -7.04
CA ALA A 26 -21.48 -5.95 -8.19
C ALA A 26 -20.56 -4.78 -7.75
N PRO A 27 -19.37 -4.62 -8.34
CA PRO A 27 -18.85 -5.35 -9.50
C PRO A 27 -18.04 -6.63 -9.16
N ILE A 28 -17.96 -7.06 -7.90
CA ILE A 28 -17.13 -8.20 -7.48
C ILE A 28 -17.92 -9.51 -7.61
N THR A 29 -18.22 -9.87 -8.86
CA THR A 29 -19.00 -11.07 -9.23
C THR A 29 -18.27 -11.85 -10.34
N PRO A 30 -18.46 -13.19 -10.46
CA PRO A 30 -17.75 -14.01 -11.45
C PRO A 30 -18.02 -13.60 -12.90
N ASP A 31 -19.25 -13.23 -13.23
CA ASP A 31 -19.66 -12.75 -14.54
C ASP A 31 -18.96 -11.42 -14.92
N PHE A 32 -18.88 -10.50 -13.94
CA PHE A 32 -18.13 -9.26 -14.12
C PHE A 32 -16.62 -9.55 -14.32
N MET A 33 -16.03 -10.47 -13.56
CA MET A 33 -14.61 -10.84 -13.67
C MET A 33 -14.31 -11.47 -15.04
N LEU A 34 -15.19 -12.33 -15.55
CA LEU A 34 -15.06 -12.86 -16.90
C LEU A 34 -15.05 -11.73 -17.92
N LYS A 35 -16.01 -10.81 -17.80
CA LYS A 35 -16.13 -9.67 -18.70
C LYS A 35 -14.95 -8.70 -18.57
N LEU A 36 -14.43 -8.48 -17.37
CA LEU A 36 -13.26 -7.67 -17.11
C LEU A 36 -12.00 -8.29 -17.73
N GLY A 37 -11.80 -9.60 -17.57
CA GLY A 37 -10.71 -10.35 -18.20
C GLY A 37 -10.76 -10.24 -19.73
N TRP A 38 -11.94 -10.44 -20.32
CA TRP A 38 -12.13 -10.26 -21.74
C TRP A 38 -11.83 -8.83 -22.21
N SER A 39 -12.32 -7.84 -21.47
CA SER A 39 -12.11 -6.42 -21.79
C SER A 39 -10.63 -6.04 -21.73
N ALA A 40 -9.92 -6.49 -20.69
CA ALA A 40 -8.47 -6.31 -20.58
C ALA A 40 -7.74 -7.03 -21.74
N GLY A 41 -8.09 -8.28 -22.00
CA GLY A 41 -7.55 -9.03 -23.13
C GLY A 41 -7.70 -8.28 -24.47
N ARG A 42 -8.88 -7.71 -24.75
CA ARG A 42 -9.12 -6.91 -25.95
C ARG A 42 -8.28 -5.64 -26.05
N VAL A 43 -7.98 -5.00 -24.92
CA VAL A 43 -7.11 -3.80 -24.87
C VAL A 43 -5.64 -4.19 -25.11
N PHE A 44 -5.20 -5.31 -24.53
CA PHE A 44 -3.81 -5.74 -24.61
C PHE A 44 -3.50 -6.62 -25.83
N ALA A 45 -4.50 -7.24 -26.48
CA ALA A 45 -4.31 -8.05 -27.69
C ALA A 45 -3.79 -7.27 -28.91
N SER A 46 -4.03 -5.96 -28.96
CA SER A 46 -3.82 -5.13 -30.16
C SER A 46 -2.40 -4.58 -30.33
N LYS A 47 -1.44 -4.94 -29.48
CA LYS A 47 -0.11 -4.33 -29.46
C LYS A 47 1.02 -5.36 -29.63
N GLY A 48 1.43 -5.61 -30.87
CA GLY A 48 2.70 -6.29 -31.16
C GLY A 48 2.63 -7.50 -32.12
N ASN A 49 3.79 -7.86 -32.69
CA ASN A 49 4.00 -9.04 -33.51
C ASN A 49 4.29 -10.26 -32.61
N GLY A 50 3.27 -10.95 -32.15
CA GLY A 50 3.37 -12.14 -31.29
C GLY A 50 2.19 -12.31 -30.37
N ARG A 51 2.09 -13.48 -29.71
CA ARG A 51 1.06 -13.70 -28.70
C ARG A 51 1.37 -12.89 -27.44
N ASN A 52 0.48 -11.97 -27.10
CA ASN A 52 0.56 -11.18 -25.90
C ASN A 52 0.27 -12.05 -24.67
N LYS A 53 0.87 -11.71 -23.54
CA LYS A 53 0.72 -12.46 -22.29
C LYS A 53 0.27 -11.53 -21.18
N ILE A 54 -0.65 -11.99 -20.34
CA ILE A 54 -1.04 -11.33 -19.09
C ILE A 54 -0.64 -12.24 -17.92
N LEU A 55 0.06 -11.68 -16.94
CA LEU A 55 0.39 -12.37 -15.69
C LEU A 55 -0.77 -12.20 -14.70
N ILE A 56 -1.21 -13.28 -14.04
CA ILE A 56 -2.24 -13.23 -13.00
C ILE A 56 -1.71 -13.86 -11.73
N GLY A 57 -1.79 -13.12 -10.63
CA GLY A 57 -1.57 -13.61 -9.27
C GLY A 57 -2.72 -13.24 -8.35
N LYS A 58 -2.69 -13.77 -7.14
CA LYS A 58 -3.73 -13.57 -6.15
C LYS A 58 -3.17 -13.60 -4.74
N ASP A 59 -3.93 -13.08 -3.77
CA ASP A 59 -3.72 -13.38 -2.37
C ASP A 59 -4.34 -14.74 -1.97
N THR A 60 -4.47 -14.97 -0.69
CA THR A 60 -4.91 -16.27 -0.16
C THR A 60 -6.44 -16.40 0.02
N ARG A 61 -7.24 -15.39 -0.36
CA ARG A 61 -8.69 -15.39 -0.24
C ARG A 61 -9.32 -16.54 -1.02
N ILE A 62 -10.30 -17.23 -0.43
CA ILE A 62 -11.02 -18.34 -1.09
C ILE A 62 -11.66 -17.90 -2.42
N SER A 63 -12.19 -16.67 -2.47
CA SER A 63 -12.81 -16.11 -3.68
C SER A 63 -11.80 -15.87 -4.82
N GLY A 64 -10.50 -15.78 -4.50
CA GLY A 64 -9.44 -15.59 -5.49
C GLY A 64 -9.37 -16.73 -6.50
N TYR A 65 -9.66 -17.96 -6.12
CA TYR A 65 -9.66 -19.11 -7.03
C TYR A 65 -10.79 -19.02 -8.06
N MET A 66 -11.97 -18.61 -7.63
CA MET A 66 -13.13 -18.42 -8.52
C MET A 66 -12.87 -17.26 -9.51
N PHE A 67 -12.32 -16.16 -9.03
CA PHE A 67 -12.06 -14.98 -9.86
C PHE A 67 -10.89 -15.19 -10.82
N GLU A 68 -9.85 -15.95 -10.42
CA GLU A 68 -8.76 -16.36 -11.32
C GLU A 68 -9.32 -17.13 -12.52
N ALA A 69 -10.18 -18.14 -12.27
CA ALA A 69 -10.79 -18.93 -13.33
C ALA A 69 -11.70 -18.09 -14.26
N ALA A 70 -12.45 -17.15 -13.71
CA ALA A 70 -13.29 -16.26 -14.49
C ALA A 70 -12.47 -15.29 -15.37
N LEU A 71 -11.43 -14.67 -14.81
CA LEU A 71 -10.49 -13.82 -15.56
C LEU A 71 -9.77 -14.62 -16.66
N GLU A 72 -9.33 -15.84 -16.35
CA GLU A 72 -8.68 -16.74 -17.29
C GLU A 72 -9.56 -17.01 -18.51
N ALA A 73 -10.83 -17.39 -18.28
CA ALA A 73 -11.80 -17.62 -19.34
C ALA A 73 -11.98 -16.37 -20.23
N GLY A 74 -12.10 -15.19 -19.61
CA GLY A 74 -12.28 -13.93 -20.33
C GLY A 74 -11.07 -13.55 -21.18
N VAL A 75 -9.87 -13.57 -20.60
CA VAL A 75 -8.62 -13.17 -21.28
C VAL A 75 -8.31 -14.13 -22.44
N THR A 76 -8.44 -15.44 -22.22
CA THR A 76 -8.17 -16.44 -23.28
C THR A 76 -9.19 -16.36 -24.41
N ALA A 77 -10.47 -16.09 -24.12
CA ALA A 77 -11.49 -15.83 -25.13
C ALA A 77 -11.18 -14.59 -25.99
N ALA A 78 -10.43 -13.64 -25.46
CA ALA A 78 -9.97 -12.45 -26.21
C ALA A 78 -8.69 -12.71 -27.05
N GLY A 79 -8.10 -13.92 -27.00
CA GLY A 79 -6.93 -14.31 -27.78
C GLY A 79 -5.59 -13.96 -27.13
N VAL A 80 -5.54 -13.76 -25.81
CA VAL A 80 -4.33 -13.42 -25.06
C VAL A 80 -3.92 -14.60 -24.19
N ASP A 81 -2.63 -14.93 -24.18
CA ASP A 81 -2.08 -15.97 -23.31
C ASP A 81 -2.03 -15.53 -21.85
N ILE A 82 -2.11 -16.47 -20.93
CA ILE A 82 -2.06 -16.21 -19.49
C ILE A 82 -0.89 -16.95 -18.84
N ILE A 83 -0.28 -16.29 -17.90
CA ILE A 83 0.69 -16.86 -16.97
C ILE A 83 0.11 -16.77 -15.56
N LEU A 84 -0.10 -17.90 -14.90
CA LEU A 84 -0.60 -17.99 -13.53
C LEU A 84 0.54 -18.23 -12.56
N THR A 85 0.56 -17.48 -11.44
CA THR A 85 1.59 -17.63 -10.39
C THR A 85 1.08 -18.38 -9.16
N GLY A 86 -0.24 -18.41 -8.95
CA GLY A 86 -0.84 -18.76 -7.67
C GLY A 86 -0.75 -17.61 -6.65
N PRO A 87 -0.83 -17.90 -5.34
CA PRO A 87 -0.69 -16.89 -4.29
C PRO A 87 0.70 -16.26 -4.30
N MET A 88 0.76 -14.96 -4.57
CA MET A 88 1.99 -14.16 -4.61
C MET A 88 1.71 -12.73 -4.14
N PRO A 89 2.67 -12.06 -3.48
CA PRO A 89 2.53 -10.65 -3.11
C PRO A 89 2.27 -9.74 -4.31
N THR A 90 1.48 -8.69 -4.10
CA THR A 90 1.22 -7.66 -5.12
C THR A 90 2.50 -7.12 -5.76
N PRO A 91 3.55 -6.72 -5.00
CA PRO A 91 4.81 -6.28 -5.60
C PRO A 91 5.54 -7.38 -6.39
N ALA A 92 5.38 -8.65 -6.02
CA ALA A 92 5.92 -9.76 -6.80
C ALA A 92 5.30 -9.84 -8.20
N ILE A 93 4.00 -9.56 -8.32
CA ILE A 93 3.32 -9.54 -9.63
C ILE A 93 3.82 -8.35 -10.47
N ALA A 94 4.01 -7.17 -9.86
CA ALA A 94 4.61 -6.02 -10.54
C ALA A 94 6.02 -6.36 -11.08
N TYR A 95 6.86 -6.98 -10.25
CA TYR A 95 8.20 -7.42 -10.61
C TYR A 95 8.19 -8.48 -11.73
N LEU A 96 7.40 -9.55 -11.56
CA LEU A 96 7.32 -10.65 -12.54
C LEU A 96 6.70 -10.23 -13.87
N THR A 97 5.78 -9.26 -13.88
CA THR A 97 5.23 -8.70 -15.11
C THR A 97 6.34 -8.16 -16.01
N ARG A 98 7.30 -7.42 -15.44
CA ARG A 98 8.46 -6.91 -16.17
C ARG A 98 9.40 -8.02 -16.60
N THR A 99 9.79 -8.89 -15.68
CA THR A 99 10.86 -9.87 -15.90
C THR A 99 10.42 -11.02 -16.82
N LEU A 100 9.14 -11.37 -16.82
CA LEU A 100 8.55 -12.33 -17.75
C LEU A 100 8.05 -11.67 -19.07
N ARG A 101 8.23 -10.34 -19.22
CA ARG A 101 7.83 -9.55 -20.39
C ARG A 101 6.35 -9.72 -20.73
N ALA A 102 5.49 -9.70 -19.71
CA ALA A 102 4.04 -9.67 -19.91
C ALA A 102 3.59 -8.24 -20.25
N GLN A 103 2.52 -8.12 -21.05
CA GLN A 103 1.92 -6.82 -21.41
C GLN A 103 1.21 -6.16 -20.25
N ALA A 104 0.71 -6.97 -19.30
CA ALA A 104 0.08 -6.51 -18.09
C ALA A 104 0.20 -7.55 -16.98
N GLY A 105 0.12 -7.09 -15.73
CA GLY A 105 -0.07 -7.92 -14.54
C GLY A 105 -1.45 -7.67 -13.94
N ILE A 106 -2.09 -8.71 -13.43
CA ILE A 106 -3.35 -8.65 -12.71
C ILE A 106 -3.13 -9.28 -11.33
N VAL A 107 -3.57 -8.58 -10.29
CA VAL A 107 -3.58 -9.10 -8.92
C VAL A 107 -5.02 -9.16 -8.42
N ILE A 108 -5.40 -10.33 -7.90
CA ILE A 108 -6.70 -10.56 -7.27
C ILE A 108 -6.50 -10.44 -5.77
N SER A 109 -6.83 -9.27 -5.22
CA SER A 109 -6.68 -8.95 -3.80
C SER A 109 -7.48 -7.72 -3.39
N ALA A 110 -7.89 -7.68 -2.12
CA ALA A 110 -8.39 -6.49 -1.45
C ALA A 110 -7.46 -6.05 -0.30
N SER A 111 -6.13 -6.33 -0.42
CA SER A 111 -5.08 -5.88 0.50
C SER A 111 -5.41 -6.25 1.96
N HIS A 112 -5.56 -5.26 2.84
CA HIS A 112 -5.80 -5.42 4.27
C HIS A 112 -7.25 -5.70 4.68
N ASN A 113 -8.21 -5.72 3.74
CA ASN A 113 -9.61 -6.04 4.05
C ASN A 113 -9.78 -7.50 4.48
N SER A 114 -10.91 -7.83 5.11
CA SER A 114 -11.28 -9.20 5.44
C SER A 114 -11.50 -10.05 4.17
N PHE A 115 -11.60 -11.37 4.34
CA PHE A 115 -11.82 -12.32 3.23
C PHE A 115 -13.15 -12.09 2.48
N ALA A 116 -14.11 -11.41 3.12
CA ALA A 116 -15.42 -11.12 2.53
C ALA A 116 -15.36 -10.13 1.37
N ASP A 117 -14.28 -9.34 1.29
CA ASP A 117 -14.00 -8.44 0.18
C ASP A 117 -12.96 -9.06 -0.76
N ASN A 118 -12.98 -8.60 -2.01
CA ASN A 118 -11.92 -8.85 -2.97
C ASN A 118 -11.79 -7.69 -3.96
N GLY A 119 -10.77 -7.74 -4.81
CA GLY A 119 -10.52 -6.69 -5.78
C GLY A 119 -9.59 -7.14 -6.91
N ILE A 120 -9.47 -6.28 -7.90
CA ILE A 120 -8.59 -6.48 -9.04
C ILE A 120 -7.72 -5.25 -9.22
N LYS A 121 -6.41 -5.45 -9.11
CA LYS A 121 -5.38 -4.44 -9.41
C LYS A 121 -4.72 -4.77 -10.74
N PHE A 122 -4.33 -3.74 -11.49
CA PHE A 122 -3.64 -3.91 -12.76
C PHE A 122 -2.27 -3.23 -12.73
N PHE A 123 -1.30 -3.90 -13.36
CA PHE A 123 0.02 -3.35 -13.62
C PHE A 123 0.31 -3.31 -15.12
N SER A 124 0.99 -2.26 -15.55
CA SER A 124 1.53 -2.15 -16.92
C SER A 124 2.71 -3.10 -17.13
N SER A 125 3.17 -3.21 -18.37
CA SER A 125 4.39 -3.98 -18.71
C SER A 125 5.64 -3.52 -17.96
N ASN A 126 5.64 -2.28 -17.47
CA ASN A 126 6.73 -1.72 -16.65
C ASN A 126 6.59 -2.02 -15.15
N GLY A 127 5.54 -2.75 -14.73
CA GLY A 127 5.28 -3.05 -13.33
C GLY A 127 4.78 -1.84 -12.51
N THR A 128 4.29 -0.81 -13.19
CA THR A 128 3.62 0.36 -12.57
C THR A 128 2.10 0.21 -12.72
N LYS A 129 1.33 0.96 -11.92
CA LYS A 129 -0.13 1.05 -12.14
C LYS A 129 -0.46 1.46 -13.57
N LEU A 130 -1.63 1.03 -14.06
CA LEU A 130 -2.05 1.43 -15.41
C LEU A 130 -2.27 2.93 -15.50
N PRO A 131 -1.92 3.55 -16.63
CA PRO A 131 -2.36 4.90 -16.97
C PRO A 131 -3.89 5.00 -17.07
N ASP A 132 -4.45 6.16 -16.74
CA ASP A 132 -5.89 6.40 -16.72
C ASP A 132 -6.57 6.11 -18.05
N GLU A 133 -5.91 6.44 -19.16
CA GLU A 133 -6.40 6.16 -20.51
C GLU A 133 -6.54 4.66 -20.81
N VAL A 134 -5.70 3.81 -20.21
CA VAL A 134 -5.79 2.35 -20.37
C VAL A 134 -6.95 1.80 -19.53
N GLU A 135 -7.11 2.29 -18.29
CA GLU A 135 -8.25 1.93 -17.43
C GLU A 135 -9.59 2.33 -18.09
N LEU A 136 -9.67 3.54 -18.65
CA LEU A 136 -10.84 4.00 -19.41
C LEU A 136 -11.09 3.16 -20.68
N ALA A 137 -10.03 2.72 -21.36
CA ALA A 137 -10.15 1.83 -22.52
C ALA A 137 -10.73 0.47 -22.13
N ILE A 138 -10.33 -0.08 -20.97
CA ILE A 138 -10.90 -1.32 -20.43
C ILE A 138 -12.38 -1.10 -20.08
N GLU A 139 -12.75 -0.01 -19.41
CA GLU A 139 -14.15 0.31 -19.10
C GLU A 139 -15.02 0.50 -20.36
N LYS A 140 -14.45 1.03 -21.42
CA LYS A 140 -15.13 1.13 -22.71
C LYS A 140 -15.42 -0.26 -23.31
N GLN A 141 -14.51 -1.23 -23.17
CA GLN A 141 -14.75 -2.60 -23.60
C GLN A 141 -15.80 -3.31 -22.73
N LEU A 142 -15.88 -3.01 -21.43
CA LEU A 142 -16.89 -3.55 -20.53
C LEU A 142 -18.33 -3.26 -20.98
N LYS A 143 -18.58 -2.26 -21.83
CA LYS A 143 -19.90 -1.97 -22.41
C LYS A 143 -20.30 -2.91 -23.54
N LYS A 144 -19.34 -3.70 -24.07
CA LYS A 144 -19.58 -4.62 -25.20
C LYS A 144 -19.93 -6.03 -24.69
N ASN A 145 -20.51 -6.84 -25.57
CA ASN A 145 -20.75 -8.25 -25.30
C ASN A 145 -19.46 -9.04 -25.46
N VAL A 146 -19.28 -10.02 -24.60
CA VAL A 146 -18.16 -10.97 -24.68
C VAL A 146 -18.29 -11.81 -25.96
N SER A 147 -17.20 -11.95 -26.67
CA SER A 147 -17.11 -12.80 -27.86
C SER A 147 -15.77 -13.54 -27.87
N THR A 148 -15.78 -14.76 -28.38
CA THR A 148 -14.56 -15.56 -28.51
C THR A 148 -13.94 -15.34 -29.85
N VAL A 149 -12.60 -15.21 -29.91
CA VAL A 149 -11.84 -15.24 -31.17
C VAL A 149 -11.94 -16.64 -31.85
N PRO A 150 -11.59 -16.78 -33.13
CA PRO A 150 -11.52 -18.09 -33.76
C PRO A 150 -10.67 -19.08 -32.97
N SER A 151 -11.02 -20.37 -33.00
CA SER A 151 -10.42 -21.43 -32.16
C SER A 151 -8.90 -21.47 -32.20
N GLU A 152 -8.31 -21.24 -33.39
CA GLU A 152 -6.86 -21.20 -33.62
C GLU A 152 -6.17 -19.99 -32.93
N SER A 153 -6.95 -18.98 -32.56
CA SER A 153 -6.49 -17.73 -31.95
C SER A 153 -6.76 -17.65 -30.42
N ILE A 154 -7.44 -18.65 -29.83
CA ILE A 154 -7.70 -18.72 -28.43
C ILE A 154 -6.38 -18.70 -27.64
N GLY A 155 -6.32 -17.89 -26.57
CA GLY A 155 -5.16 -17.79 -25.69
C GLY A 155 -4.95 -19.07 -24.87
N LYS A 156 -3.71 -19.33 -24.49
CA LYS A 156 -3.31 -20.49 -23.68
C LYS A 156 -2.94 -20.05 -22.26
N ALA A 157 -3.46 -20.74 -21.25
CA ALA A 157 -3.01 -20.57 -19.87
C ALA A 157 -1.82 -21.50 -19.56
N SER A 158 -0.86 -20.98 -18.84
CA SER A 158 0.30 -21.71 -18.31
C SER A 158 0.59 -21.28 -16.89
N ARG A 159 1.27 -22.12 -16.11
CA ARG A 159 1.67 -21.80 -14.72
C ARG A 159 3.18 -21.69 -14.62
N VAL A 160 3.64 -20.63 -13.92
CA VAL A 160 5.04 -20.46 -13.52
C VAL A 160 5.23 -21.13 -12.17
N THR A 161 6.08 -22.12 -12.09
CA THR A 161 6.33 -22.90 -10.87
C THR A 161 7.46 -22.34 -10.01
N ASP A 162 8.31 -21.49 -10.58
CA ASP A 162 9.49 -20.88 -9.94
C ASP A 162 9.28 -19.40 -9.59
N ALA A 163 8.04 -18.91 -9.64
CA ALA A 163 7.71 -17.51 -9.35
C ALA A 163 8.19 -17.05 -7.96
N ALA A 164 7.98 -17.91 -6.94
CA ALA A 164 8.41 -17.64 -5.58
C ALA A 164 9.94 -17.46 -5.48
N GLY A 165 10.71 -18.41 -6.02
CA GLY A 165 12.17 -18.34 -5.99
C GLY A 165 12.72 -17.12 -6.71
N ARG A 166 12.13 -16.74 -7.86
CA ARG A 166 12.54 -15.51 -8.58
C ARG A 166 12.36 -14.25 -7.74
N TYR A 167 11.23 -14.15 -7.03
CA TYR A 167 10.95 -12.98 -6.21
C TYR A 167 11.76 -12.99 -4.91
N ILE A 168 11.98 -14.14 -4.27
CA ILE A 168 12.87 -14.29 -3.12
C ILE A 168 14.28 -13.81 -3.47
N GLU A 169 14.84 -14.27 -4.59
CA GLU A 169 16.17 -13.84 -5.06
C GLU A 169 16.21 -12.33 -5.35
N PHE A 170 15.16 -11.79 -5.95
CA PHE A 170 15.04 -10.36 -6.16
C PHE A 170 15.06 -9.60 -4.82
N CYS A 171 14.22 -9.97 -3.85
CA CYS A 171 14.18 -9.31 -2.54
C CYS A 171 15.57 -9.34 -1.86
N LYS A 172 16.23 -10.48 -1.84
CA LYS A 172 17.58 -10.61 -1.27
C LYS A 172 18.61 -9.74 -1.98
N SER A 173 18.49 -9.56 -3.29
CA SER A 173 19.40 -8.74 -4.08
C SER A 173 19.28 -7.23 -3.81
N THR A 174 18.22 -6.79 -3.12
CA THR A 174 17.97 -5.36 -2.81
C THR A 174 18.82 -4.84 -1.65
N VAL A 175 19.47 -5.72 -0.92
CA VAL A 175 20.45 -5.39 0.11
C VAL A 175 21.86 -5.81 -0.36
N GLY A 176 22.88 -5.12 0.12
CA GLY A 176 24.26 -5.39 -0.30
C GLY A 176 24.64 -6.86 -0.05
N SER A 177 25.37 -7.48 -0.97
CA SER A 177 25.77 -8.90 -0.91
C SER A 177 26.62 -9.26 0.32
N SER A 178 27.25 -8.29 0.95
CA SER A 178 27.99 -8.43 2.21
C SER A 178 27.09 -8.36 3.45
N LEU A 179 25.87 -7.84 3.32
CA LEU A 179 24.95 -7.70 4.43
C LEU A 179 24.34 -9.06 4.79
N LYS A 180 24.46 -9.41 6.06
CA LYS A 180 23.90 -10.64 6.63
C LYS A 180 23.17 -10.32 7.90
N PHE A 181 22.05 -11.00 8.13
CA PHE A 181 21.25 -10.86 9.34
C PHE A 181 21.59 -11.92 10.39
N ASN A 182 22.81 -12.48 10.33
CA ASN A 182 23.27 -13.50 11.26
C ASN A 182 23.19 -12.98 12.70
N GLY A 183 22.55 -13.77 13.56
CA GLY A 183 22.38 -13.43 14.97
C GLY A 183 21.08 -12.68 15.27
N LEU A 184 20.43 -12.06 14.30
CA LEU A 184 19.12 -11.45 14.51
C LEU A 184 18.04 -12.52 14.65
N LYS A 185 17.21 -12.39 15.68
CA LYS A 185 15.99 -13.16 15.90
C LYS A 185 14.78 -12.29 15.53
N ILE A 186 14.04 -12.69 14.51
CA ILE A 186 12.97 -11.90 13.92
C ILE A 186 11.65 -12.67 14.00
N VAL A 187 10.58 -11.99 14.42
CA VAL A 187 9.21 -12.52 14.28
C VAL A 187 8.60 -11.94 12.99
N VAL A 188 8.08 -12.80 12.12
CA VAL A 188 7.48 -12.40 10.84
C VAL A 188 6.01 -12.80 10.84
N ASP A 189 5.12 -11.81 10.77
CA ASP A 189 3.66 -12.01 10.64
C ASP A 189 3.24 -11.77 9.20
N CYS A 190 2.81 -12.84 8.54
CA CYS A 190 2.37 -12.83 7.15
C CYS A 190 0.86 -12.64 6.98
N ALA A 191 0.11 -12.27 8.01
CA ALA A 191 -1.34 -12.00 7.94
C ALA A 191 -2.19 -13.14 7.36
N HIS A 192 -1.71 -14.37 7.35
CA HIS A 192 -2.25 -15.47 6.54
C HIS A 192 -2.45 -15.08 5.06
N GLY A 193 -1.68 -14.10 4.60
CA GLY A 193 -1.72 -13.49 3.27
C GLY A 193 -0.68 -14.06 2.32
N SER A 194 -0.49 -13.39 1.20
CA SER A 194 0.33 -13.87 0.07
C SER A 194 1.83 -13.97 0.36
N THR A 195 2.32 -13.32 1.43
CA THR A 195 3.72 -13.38 1.87
C THR A 195 4.08 -14.65 2.65
N TYR A 196 3.09 -15.51 3.00
CA TYR A 196 3.22 -16.62 3.94
C TYR A 196 4.35 -17.62 3.64
N HIS A 197 4.68 -17.84 2.37
CA HIS A 197 5.72 -18.76 1.91
C HIS A 197 6.93 -18.04 1.28
N ILE A 198 6.92 -16.71 1.25
CA ILE A 198 7.97 -15.87 0.65
C ILE A 198 8.78 -15.18 1.74
N ALA A 199 8.13 -14.39 2.60
CA ALA A 199 8.83 -13.52 3.54
C ALA A 199 9.70 -14.30 4.53
N PRO A 200 9.25 -15.40 5.18
CA PRO A 200 10.11 -16.17 6.05
C PRO A 200 11.39 -16.64 5.35
N ALA A 201 11.26 -17.17 4.12
CA ALA A 201 12.41 -17.65 3.35
C ALA A 201 13.41 -16.53 3.02
N VAL A 202 12.94 -15.32 2.66
CA VAL A 202 13.82 -14.19 2.38
C VAL A 202 14.72 -13.86 3.57
N PHE A 203 14.16 -13.77 4.79
CA PHE A 203 14.94 -13.43 5.98
C PHE A 203 15.83 -14.58 6.45
N GLU A 204 15.36 -15.84 6.37
CA GLU A 204 16.14 -17.04 6.72
C GLU A 204 17.36 -17.19 5.80
N GLU A 205 17.17 -17.03 4.49
CA GLU A 205 18.26 -17.13 3.52
C GLU A 205 19.29 -16.00 3.65
N LEU A 206 18.90 -14.85 4.25
CA LEU A 206 19.83 -13.78 4.63
C LEU A 206 20.49 -14.01 6.00
N GLY A 207 20.17 -15.11 6.69
CA GLY A 207 20.84 -15.56 7.91
C GLY A 207 20.13 -15.22 9.22
N ALA A 208 18.91 -14.66 9.19
CA ALA A 208 18.14 -14.41 10.40
C ALA A 208 17.54 -15.69 10.98
N LYS A 209 17.32 -15.71 12.30
CA LYS A 209 16.49 -16.72 12.97
C LYS A 209 15.05 -16.25 12.95
N VAL A 210 14.21 -16.88 12.12
CA VAL A 210 12.83 -16.46 11.89
C VAL A 210 11.85 -17.28 12.72
N LYS A 211 10.95 -16.58 13.44
CA LYS A 211 9.72 -17.12 13.99
C LYS A 211 8.57 -16.62 13.13
N ALA A 212 8.03 -17.47 12.28
CA ALA A 212 6.91 -17.11 11.43
C ALA A 212 5.56 -17.31 12.15
N ILE A 213 4.66 -16.33 12.04
CA ILE A 213 3.25 -16.38 12.45
C ILE A 213 2.38 -15.91 11.29
N GLY A 214 1.07 -16.18 11.32
CA GLY A 214 0.19 -15.82 10.22
C GLY A 214 0.53 -16.53 8.90
N VAL A 215 1.03 -17.79 8.95
CA VAL A 215 1.54 -18.55 7.77
C VAL A 215 0.70 -19.79 7.41
N SER A 216 -0.50 -19.91 7.93
CA SER A 216 -1.40 -21.04 7.65
C SER A 216 -2.71 -20.54 7.05
N PRO A 217 -2.71 -20.06 5.79
CA PRO A 217 -3.91 -19.54 5.14
C PRO A 217 -4.94 -20.66 4.91
N ASP A 218 -6.20 -20.43 5.26
CA ASP A 218 -7.35 -21.32 5.01
C ASP A 218 -8.36 -20.75 4.01
N GLY A 219 -8.05 -19.55 3.47
CA GLY A 219 -8.92 -18.83 2.54
C GLY A 219 -9.90 -17.86 3.21
N LEU A 220 -10.10 -17.98 4.52
CA LEU A 220 -11.08 -17.22 5.31
C LEU A 220 -10.44 -16.41 6.45
N ASN A 221 -9.15 -16.61 6.68
CA ASN A 221 -8.43 -16.04 7.82
C ASN A 221 -7.43 -14.93 7.46
N ILE A 222 -7.36 -14.50 6.22
CA ILE A 222 -6.48 -13.39 5.78
C ILE A 222 -6.76 -12.12 6.60
N ASN A 223 -5.71 -11.48 7.14
CA ASN A 223 -5.77 -10.28 8.00
C ASN A 223 -6.58 -10.45 9.31
N LYS A 224 -6.98 -11.66 9.67
CA LYS A 224 -7.80 -11.89 10.86
C LYS A 224 -6.92 -11.91 12.11
N ASN A 225 -6.99 -10.84 12.92
CA ASN A 225 -6.20 -10.66 14.14
C ASN A 225 -4.68 -10.82 13.91
N SER A 226 -4.20 -10.49 12.73
CA SER A 226 -2.80 -10.61 12.33
C SER A 226 -2.44 -9.59 11.26
N GLY A 227 -1.15 -9.41 11.02
CA GLY A 227 -0.60 -8.54 10.00
C GLY A 227 -0.55 -7.06 10.39
N SER A 228 -0.23 -6.21 9.42
CA SER A 228 0.10 -4.80 9.62
C SER A 228 -1.02 -3.96 10.23
N THR A 229 -2.27 -4.35 10.04
CA THR A 229 -3.45 -3.65 10.61
C THR A 229 -3.82 -4.15 12.01
N SER A 230 -3.23 -5.27 12.46
CA SER A 230 -3.48 -5.85 13.79
C SER A 230 -2.18 -6.41 14.41
N PRO A 231 -1.18 -5.57 14.67
CA PRO A 231 0.16 -6.00 15.08
C PRO A 231 0.25 -6.44 16.56
N GLY A 232 -0.86 -6.50 17.28
CA GLY A 232 -0.88 -6.84 18.71
C GLY A 232 -0.30 -8.22 19.02
N LEU A 233 -0.65 -9.24 18.22
CA LEU A 233 -0.09 -10.58 18.36
C LEU A 233 1.41 -10.59 18.05
N LEU A 234 1.85 -9.86 17.04
CA LEU A 234 3.27 -9.70 16.70
C LEU A 234 4.03 -9.09 17.88
N ALA A 235 3.52 -8.00 18.47
CA ALA A 235 4.15 -7.32 19.62
C ALA A 235 4.29 -8.24 20.83
N GLN A 236 3.26 -9.03 21.14
CA GLN A 236 3.30 -10.02 22.20
C GLN A 236 4.34 -11.12 21.89
N THR A 237 4.38 -11.61 20.66
CA THR A 237 5.30 -12.66 20.24
C THR A 237 6.75 -12.19 20.28
N VAL A 238 7.05 -10.95 19.85
CA VAL A 238 8.38 -10.34 19.95
C VAL A 238 8.88 -10.37 21.39
N LYS A 239 8.05 -9.95 22.35
CA LYS A 239 8.40 -9.96 23.77
C LYS A 239 8.59 -11.36 24.33
N SER A 240 7.66 -12.26 24.07
CA SER A 240 7.71 -13.64 24.61
C SER A 240 8.87 -14.46 24.03
N GLU A 241 9.21 -14.24 22.78
CA GLU A 241 10.33 -14.89 22.10
C GLU A 241 11.66 -14.18 22.38
N GLN A 242 11.67 -13.02 23.03
CA GLN A 242 12.87 -12.18 23.18
C GLN A 242 13.53 -11.91 21.83
N ALA A 243 12.71 -11.58 20.83
CA ALA A 243 13.21 -11.28 19.50
C ALA A 243 13.73 -9.85 19.40
N ASP A 244 14.67 -9.61 18.49
CA ASP A 244 15.27 -8.29 18.27
C ASP A 244 14.23 -7.32 17.66
N LEU A 245 13.31 -7.85 16.85
CA LEU A 245 12.22 -7.09 16.24
C LEU A 245 11.15 -8.00 15.63
N GLY A 246 10.02 -7.39 15.26
CA GLY A 246 8.94 -8.02 14.51
C GLY A 246 8.66 -7.28 13.21
N ILE A 247 8.13 -8.01 12.21
CA ILE A 247 7.74 -7.49 10.91
C ILE A 247 6.35 -8.05 10.59
N ALA A 248 5.38 -7.18 10.32
CA ALA A 248 4.03 -7.56 9.90
C ALA A 248 3.71 -7.02 8.52
N PHE A 249 3.25 -7.88 7.64
CA PHE A 249 2.74 -7.52 6.33
C PHE A 249 1.21 -7.45 6.34
N ASP A 250 0.61 -6.83 5.33
CA ASP A 250 -0.81 -6.99 5.05
C ASP A 250 -1.06 -8.17 4.09
N GLY A 251 -2.33 -8.44 3.80
CA GLY A 251 -2.74 -9.65 3.07
C GLY A 251 -2.10 -9.83 1.69
N ASP A 252 -1.73 -8.75 0.99
CA ASP A 252 -1.08 -8.81 -0.31
C ASP A 252 0.37 -8.30 -0.32
N GLY A 253 0.90 -7.97 0.86
CA GLY A 253 2.32 -7.72 1.06
C GLY A 253 2.86 -6.41 0.50
N ASP A 254 1.99 -5.46 0.15
CA ASP A 254 2.41 -4.14 -0.32
C ASP A 254 2.64 -3.14 0.83
N ARG A 255 2.31 -3.54 2.08
CA ARG A 255 2.50 -2.76 3.30
C ARG A 255 3.30 -3.51 4.35
N VAL A 256 4.00 -2.75 5.20
CA VAL A 256 4.73 -3.26 6.35
C VAL A 256 4.57 -2.36 7.56
N VAL A 257 4.42 -2.98 8.72
CA VAL A 257 4.57 -2.38 10.04
C VAL A 257 5.60 -3.20 10.80
N MET A 258 6.46 -2.55 11.57
CA MET A 258 7.45 -3.24 12.37
C MET A 258 7.15 -3.10 13.87
N VAL A 259 7.80 -3.91 14.67
CA VAL A 259 7.73 -3.87 16.13
C VAL A 259 9.16 -3.95 16.66
N ASP A 260 9.53 -3.05 17.58
CA ASP A 260 10.83 -3.09 18.23
C ASP A 260 10.90 -4.17 19.32
N HIS A 261 12.09 -4.43 19.85
CA HIS A 261 12.31 -5.46 20.90
C HIS A 261 11.56 -5.17 22.20
N LEU A 262 11.10 -3.93 22.42
CA LEU A 262 10.29 -3.53 23.55
C LEU A 262 8.79 -3.78 23.31
N GLY A 263 8.41 -4.17 22.08
CA GLY A 263 7.04 -4.39 21.66
C GLY A 263 6.30 -3.13 21.24
N ASN A 264 7.00 -2.03 21.00
CA ASN A 264 6.40 -0.82 20.46
C ASN A 264 6.24 -0.94 18.95
N ILE A 265 5.11 -0.47 18.45
CA ILE A 265 4.82 -0.44 17.01
C ILE A 265 5.69 0.64 16.36
N VAL A 266 6.23 0.32 15.20
CA VAL A 266 6.99 1.19 14.30
C VAL A 266 6.23 1.26 12.99
N ASP A 267 5.55 2.37 12.75
CA ASP A 267 4.69 2.54 11.59
C ASP A 267 5.46 3.01 10.33
N GLY A 268 4.72 3.25 9.24
CA GLY A 268 5.31 3.64 7.97
C GLY A 268 6.13 4.92 8.02
N ASP A 269 5.72 5.92 8.82
CA ASP A 269 6.45 7.17 8.94
C ASP A 269 7.79 6.97 9.68
N GLU A 270 7.80 6.17 10.76
CA GLU A 270 9.02 5.83 11.48
C GLU A 270 9.96 4.96 10.64
N ILE A 271 9.42 4.03 9.84
CA ILE A 271 10.21 3.21 8.91
C ILE A 271 10.82 4.08 7.81
N LEU A 272 10.06 5.02 7.22
CA LEU A 272 10.57 5.99 6.26
C LEU A 272 11.73 6.81 6.82
N TYR A 273 11.58 7.30 8.07
CA TYR A 273 12.63 8.03 8.76
C TYR A 273 13.91 7.19 8.91
N VAL A 274 13.78 5.93 9.38
CA VAL A 274 14.92 5.03 9.55
C VAL A 274 15.65 4.79 8.23
N ILE A 275 14.92 4.52 7.14
CA ILE A 275 15.49 4.31 5.81
C ILE A 275 16.16 5.59 5.29
N ALA A 276 15.50 6.74 5.38
CA ALA A 276 16.03 8.03 4.88
C ALA A 276 17.32 8.41 5.59
N ARG A 277 17.36 8.27 6.92
CA ARG A 277 18.55 8.54 7.75
C ARG A 277 19.73 7.64 7.37
N ASP A 278 19.49 6.35 7.15
CA ASP A 278 20.56 5.42 6.78
C ASP A 278 21.09 5.69 5.36
N ARG A 279 20.20 5.99 4.41
CA ARG A 279 20.59 6.41 3.05
C ARG A 279 21.47 7.65 3.07
N GLN A 280 21.10 8.67 3.86
CA GLN A 280 21.91 9.87 4.02
C GLN A 280 23.29 9.54 4.61
N ARG A 281 23.33 8.73 5.67
CA ARG A 281 24.58 8.30 6.32
C ARG A 281 25.51 7.55 5.36
N GLN A 282 24.94 6.76 4.44
CA GLN A 282 25.67 6.03 3.41
C GLN A 282 25.97 6.85 2.16
N ASN A 283 25.58 8.12 2.10
CA ASN A 283 25.67 9.00 0.92
C ASN A 283 24.96 8.42 -0.31
N ILE A 284 23.86 7.68 -0.11
CA ILE A 284 23.00 7.22 -1.20
C ILE A 284 22.13 8.40 -1.64
N GLU A 285 22.18 8.75 -2.91
CA GLU A 285 21.36 9.82 -3.47
C GLU A 285 19.90 9.37 -3.67
N PHE A 286 18.95 10.02 -3.01
CA PHE A 286 17.53 9.73 -3.13
C PHE A 286 16.64 10.99 -3.26
N GLY A 287 17.24 12.18 -3.21
CA GLY A 287 16.60 13.47 -3.34
C GLY A 287 15.93 13.97 -2.07
N GLY A 288 14.83 13.38 -1.70
CA GLY A 288 14.07 13.68 -0.49
C GLY A 288 13.04 12.61 -0.20
N VAL A 289 12.13 12.86 0.73
CA VAL A 289 11.06 11.96 1.15
C VAL A 289 9.70 12.53 0.78
N VAL A 290 8.85 11.74 0.12
CA VAL A 290 7.45 12.06 -0.12
C VAL A 290 6.58 11.31 0.87
N GLY A 291 5.93 12.05 1.77
CA GLY A 291 4.84 11.53 2.62
C GLY A 291 3.47 11.90 2.07
N THR A 292 2.45 11.72 2.89
CA THR A 292 1.09 12.15 2.57
C THR A 292 0.61 13.26 3.50
N ALA A 293 -0.56 13.81 3.22
CA ALA A 293 -1.24 14.72 4.14
C ALA A 293 -1.43 14.10 5.54
N MET A 294 -1.48 12.77 5.65
CA MET A 294 -1.65 12.04 6.90
C MET A 294 -0.34 11.69 7.62
N SER A 295 0.81 11.86 6.98
CA SER A 295 2.12 11.61 7.62
C SER A 295 2.29 12.49 8.85
N ASN A 296 2.81 11.91 9.93
CA ASN A 296 3.01 12.59 11.20
C ASN A 296 3.94 13.81 11.04
N LEU A 297 3.64 14.93 11.70
CA LEU A 297 4.48 16.12 11.64
C LEU A 297 5.88 15.84 12.22
N GLY A 298 5.99 14.92 13.19
CA GLY A 298 7.28 14.48 13.72
C GLY A 298 8.22 13.91 12.65
N LEU A 299 7.69 13.28 11.59
CA LEU A 299 8.51 12.86 10.44
C LEU A 299 9.11 14.07 9.71
N GLU A 300 8.30 15.07 9.41
CA GLU A 300 8.75 16.29 8.73
C GLU A 300 9.83 17.02 9.53
N LEU A 301 9.60 17.23 10.83
CA LEU A 301 10.55 17.87 11.74
C LEU A 301 11.87 17.07 11.84
N ALA A 302 11.79 15.76 11.99
CA ALA A 302 12.98 14.92 12.09
C ALA A 302 13.80 14.84 10.78
N LEU A 303 13.15 14.95 9.63
CA LEU A 303 13.83 15.06 8.34
C LEU A 303 14.44 16.44 8.13
N GLU A 304 13.77 17.52 8.59
CA GLU A 304 14.31 18.87 8.59
C GLU A 304 15.61 18.97 9.40
N ASP A 305 15.65 18.36 10.60
CA ASP A 305 16.86 18.29 11.43
C ASP A 305 18.05 17.60 10.72
N LEU A 306 17.74 16.67 9.81
CA LEU A 306 18.72 16.00 8.98
C LEU A 306 19.03 16.75 7.67
N ASN A 307 18.39 17.89 7.39
CA ASN A 307 18.43 18.58 6.12
C ASN A 307 18.00 17.71 4.93
N ILE A 308 17.06 16.78 5.14
CA ILE A 308 16.44 15.96 4.10
C ILE A 308 15.15 16.64 3.65
N PRO A 309 14.98 17.02 2.37
CA PRO A 309 13.75 17.62 1.88
C PRO A 309 12.55 16.67 2.07
N PHE A 310 11.42 17.25 2.51
CA PHE A 310 10.16 16.55 2.68
C PHE A 310 9.03 17.20 1.93
N MET A 311 8.19 16.42 1.28
CA MET A 311 6.97 16.91 0.62
C MET A 311 5.77 16.04 0.94
N ARG A 312 4.60 16.67 1.05
CA ARG A 312 3.33 15.99 1.26
C ARG A 312 2.58 15.84 -0.05
N ALA A 313 2.26 14.60 -0.42
CA ALA A 313 1.31 14.30 -1.47
C ALA A 313 -0.11 14.18 -0.89
N ARG A 314 -1.10 14.10 -1.76
CA ARG A 314 -2.45 13.64 -1.39
C ARG A 314 -2.39 12.22 -0.85
N VAL A 315 -3.38 11.84 -0.01
CA VAL A 315 -3.48 10.46 0.52
C VAL A 315 -3.76 9.48 -0.60
N GLY A 316 -2.95 8.44 -0.66
CA GLY A 316 -3.00 7.36 -1.65
C GLY A 316 -1.65 7.20 -2.37
N ASP A 317 -1.22 5.95 -2.46
CA ASP A 317 0.05 5.53 -3.04
C ASP A 317 0.28 6.07 -4.47
N ARG A 318 -0.79 6.20 -5.26
CA ARG A 318 -0.74 6.79 -6.61
C ARG A 318 -0.21 8.22 -6.59
N TYR A 319 -0.63 9.03 -5.61
CA TYR A 319 -0.20 10.43 -5.49
C TYR A 319 1.22 10.54 -4.95
N VAL A 320 1.60 9.65 -4.04
CA VAL A 320 2.99 9.54 -3.59
C VAL A 320 3.90 9.20 -4.76
N MET A 321 3.54 8.18 -5.56
CA MET A 321 4.28 7.78 -6.76
C MET A 321 4.38 8.92 -7.77
N GLN A 322 3.28 9.62 -8.04
CA GLN A 322 3.25 10.76 -8.95
C GLN A 322 4.24 11.84 -8.49
N LYS A 323 4.20 12.18 -7.20
CA LYS A 323 5.06 13.21 -6.62
C LYS A 323 6.54 12.80 -6.65
N LEU A 324 6.86 11.54 -6.39
CA LEU A 324 8.21 10.99 -6.52
C LEU A 324 8.76 11.14 -7.94
N LEU A 325 7.93 10.86 -8.95
CA LEU A 325 8.31 10.99 -10.36
C LEU A 325 8.49 12.46 -10.78
N GLU A 326 7.62 13.37 -10.32
CA GLU A 326 7.69 14.82 -10.60
C GLU A 326 8.99 15.42 -10.05
N GLU A 327 9.36 15.07 -8.81
CA GLU A 327 10.56 15.60 -8.15
C GLU A 327 11.84 14.83 -8.50
N GLY A 328 11.72 13.68 -9.15
CA GLY A 328 12.85 12.78 -9.39
C GLY A 328 13.37 12.07 -8.11
N TRP A 329 12.58 12.08 -7.03
CA TRP A 329 12.95 11.49 -5.75
C TRP A 329 12.68 9.97 -5.73
N LYS A 330 13.33 9.26 -4.78
CA LYS A 330 13.35 7.80 -4.76
C LYS A 330 12.67 7.17 -3.54
N LEU A 331 12.38 7.93 -2.49
CA LEU A 331 11.82 7.39 -1.25
C LEU A 331 10.52 8.13 -0.88
N GLY A 332 9.48 7.37 -0.63
CA GLY A 332 8.21 7.92 -0.15
C GLY A 332 7.29 6.84 0.37
N GLY A 333 6.17 7.25 0.97
CA GLY A 333 5.19 6.29 1.48
C GLY A 333 4.13 6.92 2.35
N GLU A 334 3.41 6.06 3.02
CA GLU A 334 2.28 6.38 3.90
C GLU A 334 2.51 5.82 5.30
N SER A 335 1.96 6.47 6.31
CA SER A 335 1.97 5.97 7.71
C SER A 335 1.38 4.56 7.84
N SER A 336 0.51 4.15 6.91
CA SER A 336 -0.05 2.80 6.82
C SER A 336 0.97 1.72 6.46
N GLY A 337 2.22 2.09 6.15
CA GLY A 337 3.30 1.16 5.80
C GLY A 337 3.44 0.85 4.31
N HIS A 338 2.71 1.51 3.44
CA HIS A 338 2.94 1.42 1.99
C HIS A 338 4.14 2.30 1.62
N ILE A 339 5.32 1.69 1.53
CA ILE A 339 6.60 2.38 1.32
C ILE A 339 7.14 2.05 -0.06
N ILE A 340 7.55 3.08 -0.78
CA ILE A 340 8.08 3.03 -2.14
C ILE A 340 9.57 3.37 -2.11
N CYS A 341 10.41 2.43 -2.52
CA CYS A 341 11.82 2.64 -2.83
C CYS A 341 11.97 2.61 -4.36
N LEU A 342 11.75 3.76 -5.02
CA LEU A 342 11.57 3.82 -6.48
C LEU A 342 12.83 3.49 -7.28
N ASP A 343 14.00 3.54 -6.67
CA ASP A 343 15.27 3.06 -7.20
C ASP A 343 15.38 1.52 -7.19
N ILE A 344 14.51 0.83 -6.44
CA ILE A 344 14.53 -0.62 -6.27
C ILE A 344 13.29 -1.26 -6.89
N THR A 345 12.09 -0.75 -6.55
CA THR A 345 10.80 -1.30 -6.93
C THR A 345 9.94 -0.25 -7.65
N THR A 346 8.91 -0.69 -8.35
CA THR A 346 7.98 0.18 -9.08
C THR A 346 6.65 0.39 -8.35
N THR A 347 6.52 -0.13 -7.14
CA THR A 347 5.34 -0.02 -6.27
C THR A 347 5.76 -0.20 -4.82
N GLY A 348 4.88 0.01 -3.86
CA GLY A 348 5.13 -0.35 -2.47
C GLY A 348 5.40 -1.85 -2.32
N ASP A 349 6.37 -2.17 -1.50
CA ASP A 349 6.83 -3.54 -1.27
C ASP A 349 7.22 -3.69 0.20
N GLY A 350 6.39 -4.41 0.96
CA GLY A 350 6.61 -4.58 2.39
C GLY A 350 7.90 -5.36 2.71
N ILE A 351 8.23 -6.38 1.90
CA ILE A 351 9.45 -7.17 2.11
C ILE A 351 10.68 -6.31 1.83
N VAL A 352 10.74 -5.63 0.69
CA VAL A 352 11.85 -4.75 0.35
C VAL A 352 12.00 -3.63 1.37
N SER A 353 10.91 -2.97 1.77
CA SER A 353 10.95 -1.89 2.75
C SER A 353 11.46 -2.35 4.12
N SER A 354 11.02 -3.53 4.58
CA SER A 354 11.55 -4.12 5.82
C SER A 354 13.02 -4.50 5.70
N LEU A 355 13.47 -4.96 4.55
CA LEU A 355 14.90 -5.24 4.30
C LEU A 355 15.74 -3.96 4.35
N GLN A 356 15.26 -2.84 3.79
CA GLN A 356 15.96 -1.56 3.90
C GLN A 356 16.05 -1.07 5.35
N ALA A 357 14.97 -1.24 6.15
CA ALA A 357 15.00 -0.91 7.57
C ALA A 357 15.93 -1.84 8.37
N LEU A 358 15.94 -3.15 8.07
CA LEU A 358 16.88 -4.11 8.68
C LEU A 358 18.33 -3.81 8.31
N ALA A 359 18.57 -3.40 7.07
CA ALA A 359 19.90 -2.96 6.65
C ALA A 359 20.38 -1.79 7.54
N SER A 360 19.50 -0.85 7.88
CA SER A 360 19.83 0.25 8.79
C SER A 360 20.18 -0.24 10.19
N VAL A 361 19.44 -1.23 10.73
CA VAL A 361 19.73 -1.85 12.05
C VAL A 361 21.13 -2.46 12.06
N VAL A 362 21.47 -3.25 11.04
CA VAL A 362 22.77 -3.91 10.94
C VAL A 362 23.89 -2.91 10.68
N ASN A 363 23.71 -1.99 9.74
CA ASN A 363 24.72 -1.00 9.36
C ASN A 363 25.07 -0.03 10.51
N CYS A 364 24.09 0.31 11.35
CA CYS A 364 24.29 1.15 12.52
C CYS A 364 24.72 0.36 13.76
N ASN A 365 24.57 -0.95 13.75
CA ASN A 365 24.71 -1.82 14.93
C ASN A 365 23.90 -1.28 16.13
N GLN A 366 22.66 -0.89 15.88
CA GLN A 366 21.73 -0.32 16.87
C GLN A 366 20.36 -0.98 16.76
N PRO A 367 19.67 -1.20 17.88
CA PRO A 367 18.30 -1.70 17.87
C PRO A 367 17.36 -0.74 17.10
N LEU A 368 16.30 -1.30 16.53
CA LEU A 368 15.28 -0.52 15.83
C LEU A 368 14.66 0.58 16.73
N ALA A 369 14.48 0.29 18.02
CA ALA A 369 14.00 1.26 19.00
C ALA A 369 14.86 2.53 19.05
N ASP A 370 16.19 2.38 19.05
CA ASP A 370 17.13 3.52 19.13
C ASP A 370 17.17 4.30 17.81
N LEU A 371 17.04 3.61 16.69
CA LEU A 371 17.03 4.25 15.37
C LEU A 371 15.80 5.13 15.19
N LYS A 372 14.61 4.65 15.57
CA LYS A 372 13.37 5.40 15.45
C LYS A 372 13.21 6.53 16.47
N ASN A 373 13.80 6.41 17.67
CA ASN A 373 13.67 7.39 18.75
C ASN A 373 14.25 8.79 18.42
N LYS A 374 14.91 8.94 17.30
CA LYS A 374 15.31 10.26 16.77
C LYS A 374 14.15 11.01 16.11
N MET A 375 13.08 10.33 15.78
CA MET A 375 11.81 10.89 15.33
C MET A 375 10.83 10.89 16.53
N SER A 376 10.47 12.05 17.03
CA SER A 376 9.42 12.19 18.05
C SER A 376 8.05 12.23 17.37
N LYS A 377 7.27 11.19 17.53
CA LYS A 377 5.93 11.12 16.98
C LYS A 377 4.99 12.02 17.79
N LEU A 378 4.34 12.96 17.13
CA LEU A 378 3.41 13.87 17.76
C LEU A 378 2.02 13.23 17.94
N PRO A 379 1.34 13.44 19.07
CA PRO A 379 -0.06 13.06 19.24
C PRO A 379 -0.96 13.61 18.14
N GLN A 380 -1.87 12.75 17.63
CA GLN A 380 -2.89 13.11 16.65
C GLN A 380 -4.27 12.73 17.18
N SER A 381 -5.23 13.64 17.09
CA SER A 381 -6.65 13.37 17.32
C SER A 381 -7.44 13.58 16.03
N MET A 382 -8.34 12.64 15.72
CA MET A 382 -9.14 12.69 14.49
C MET A 382 -10.62 12.45 14.81
N VAL A 383 -11.46 13.42 14.47
CA VAL A 383 -12.92 13.37 14.64
C VAL A 383 -13.57 13.33 13.24
N ASN A 384 -14.53 12.41 13.06
CA ASN A 384 -15.29 12.31 11.83
C ASN A 384 -16.62 13.09 11.97
N VAL A 385 -16.83 14.06 11.11
CA VAL A 385 -18.08 14.85 11.03
C VAL A 385 -18.87 14.40 9.81
N ARG A 386 -20.12 13.96 9.98
CA ARG A 386 -20.98 13.61 8.86
C ARG A 386 -21.31 14.85 8.04
N VAL A 387 -21.25 14.72 6.71
CA VAL A 387 -21.67 15.75 5.75
C VAL A 387 -22.86 15.25 4.96
N THR A 388 -23.89 16.07 4.84
CA THR A 388 -25.15 15.72 4.15
C THR A 388 -25.11 16.03 2.66
N ASP A 389 -24.19 16.87 2.22
CA ASP A 389 -24.02 17.29 0.84
C ASP A 389 -22.54 17.33 0.48
N ASP A 390 -22.12 16.47 -0.45
CA ASP A 390 -20.76 16.40 -0.96
C ASP A 390 -20.32 17.68 -1.72
N SER A 391 -21.28 18.57 -2.02
CA SER A 391 -21.03 19.84 -2.71
C SER A 391 -20.67 20.99 -1.77
N VAL A 392 -20.81 20.83 -0.43
CA VAL A 392 -20.45 21.88 0.53
C VAL A 392 -18.94 21.98 0.64
N ASP A 393 -18.39 23.03 0.10
CA ASP A 393 -16.96 23.35 0.28
C ASP A 393 -16.72 23.92 1.69
N VAL A 394 -16.73 23.03 2.67
CA VAL A 394 -16.54 23.33 4.10
C VAL A 394 -15.19 24.00 4.32
N VAL A 395 -14.19 23.62 3.52
CA VAL A 395 -12.81 24.13 3.62
C VAL A 395 -12.74 25.61 3.21
N SER A 396 -13.65 26.07 2.35
CA SER A 396 -13.74 27.48 1.95
C SER A 396 -14.63 28.34 2.87
N ASN A 397 -15.34 27.73 3.85
CA ASN A 397 -16.14 28.46 4.81
C ASN A 397 -15.26 29.38 5.66
N LYS A 398 -15.65 30.65 5.78
CA LYS A 398 -14.83 31.67 6.46
C LYS A 398 -14.65 31.39 7.95
N ASN A 399 -15.70 30.92 8.63
CA ASN A 399 -15.67 30.62 10.07
C ASN A 399 -14.75 29.42 10.33
N VAL A 400 -14.87 28.37 9.52
CA VAL A 400 -14.00 27.19 9.62
C VAL A 400 -12.53 27.55 9.36
N ARG A 401 -12.27 28.37 8.32
CA ARG A 401 -10.89 28.83 8.03
C ARG A 401 -10.31 29.68 9.15
N SER A 402 -11.10 30.57 9.75
CA SER A 402 -10.64 31.38 10.88
C SER A 402 -10.30 30.50 12.07
N ALA A 403 -11.17 29.54 12.40
CA ALA A 403 -10.91 28.60 13.51
C ALA A 403 -9.65 27.73 13.28
N VAL A 404 -9.44 27.27 12.04
CA VAL A 404 -8.20 26.53 11.70
C VAL A 404 -6.97 27.39 11.93
N LEU A 405 -6.97 28.63 11.46
CA LEU A 405 -5.84 29.56 11.65
C LEU A 405 -5.59 29.89 13.12
N ASP A 406 -6.65 30.05 13.90
CA ASP A 406 -6.56 30.30 15.35
C ASP A 406 -5.97 29.09 16.09
N ILE A 407 -6.37 27.88 15.71
CA ILE A 407 -5.82 26.64 16.28
C ILE A 407 -4.35 26.47 15.86
N GLU A 408 -4.02 26.64 14.59
CA GLU A 408 -2.62 26.56 14.12
C GLU A 408 -1.73 27.60 14.81
N SER A 409 -2.27 28.80 15.06
CA SER A 409 -1.56 29.82 15.86
C SER A 409 -1.30 29.41 17.29
N LYS A 410 -2.27 28.71 17.94
CA LYS A 410 -2.11 28.18 19.31
C LYS A 410 -1.08 27.06 19.38
N LEU A 411 -1.09 26.17 18.37
CA LEU A 411 -0.17 25.02 18.29
C LEU A 411 1.26 25.40 17.90
N GLY A 412 1.44 26.56 17.22
CA GLY A 412 2.75 27.02 16.76
C GLY A 412 3.37 26.13 15.68
N LYS A 413 4.71 26.03 15.67
CA LYS A 413 5.43 25.25 14.67
C LYS A 413 5.31 23.74 14.83
N ASN A 414 4.99 23.28 16.05
CA ASN A 414 4.92 21.88 16.42
C ASN A 414 3.48 21.36 16.43
N GLY A 415 2.60 21.96 15.63
CA GLY A 415 1.25 21.47 15.44
C GLY A 415 0.63 21.91 14.14
N ARG A 416 -0.43 21.21 13.73
CA ARG A 416 -1.15 21.49 12.49
C ARG A 416 -2.59 20.98 12.54
N VAL A 417 -3.39 21.49 11.61
CA VAL A 417 -4.77 21.06 11.39
C VAL A 417 -4.91 20.53 9.98
N LEU A 418 -5.64 19.42 9.83
CA LEU A 418 -6.01 18.88 8.52
C LEU A 418 -7.53 18.64 8.46
N LEU A 419 -8.17 19.26 7.49
CA LEU A 419 -9.56 18.99 7.11
C LEU A 419 -9.61 18.25 5.79
N ARG A 420 -10.24 17.07 5.76
CA ARG A 420 -10.31 16.24 4.56
C ARG A 420 -11.64 15.52 4.42
N LEU A 421 -12.26 15.63 3.25
CA LEU A 421 -13.39 14.77 2.88
C LEU A 421 -12.92 13.31 2.71
N SER A 422 -13.71 12.37 3.21
CA SER A 422 -13.48 10.95 2.95
C SER A 422 -13.86 10.62 1.50
N GLY A 423 -13.02 9.85 0.81
CA GLY A 423 -13.32 9.42 -0.56
C GLY A 423 -14.31 8.25 -0.65
N THR A 424 -14.70 7.64 0.49
CA THR A 424 -15.52 6.43 0.54
C THR A 424 -16.78 6.56 1.41
N GLU A 425 -16.84 7.56 2.27
CA GLU A 425 -17.92 7.80 3.22
C GLU A 425 -18.30 9.28 3.22
N PRO A 426 -19.57 9.63 3.49
CA PRO A 426 -20.01 11.03 3.54
C PRO A 426 -19.59 11.67 4.88
N VAL A 427 -18.28 11.75 5.12
CA VAL A 427 -17.69 12.36 6.34
C VAL A 427 -16.54 13.29 5.99
N LEU A 428 -16.47 14.41 6.72
CA LEU A 428 -15.28 15.24 6.81
C LEU A 428 -14.44 14.77 8.00
N ARG A 429 -13.18 14.51 7.78
CA ARG A 429 -12.20 14.18 8.82
C ARG A 429 -11.54 15.45 9.30
N VAL A 430 -11.71 15.75 10.58
CA VAL A 430 -11.05 16.84 11.30
C VAL A 430 -9.91 16.24 12.08
N MET A 431 -8.68 16.56 11.73
CA MET A 431 -7.49 16.07 12.41
C MET A 431 -6.70 17.26 12.97
N VAL A 432 -6.33 17.17 14.24
CA VAL A 432 -5.42 18.07 14.92
C VAL A 432 -4.21 17.28 15.42
N GLU A 433 -3.03 17.84 15.30
CA GLU A 433 -1.75 17.24 15.66
C GLU A 433 -0.92 18.27 16.43
N GLY A 434 -0.25 17.85 17.50
CA GLY A 434 0.56 18.72 18.34
C GLY A 434 1.27 17.97 19.45
N GLU A 435 2.04 18.68 20.31
CA GLU A 435 2.88 18.08 21.34
C GLU A 435 2.08 17.51 22.54
N ASP A 436 0.97 18.13 22.89
CA ASP A 436 0.17 17.79 24.08
C ASP A 436 -1.14 17.10 23.66
N LEU A 437 -1.33 15.84 24.08
CA LEU A 437 -2.49 15.04 23.70
C LEU A 437 -3.81 15.66 24.16
N GLU A 438 -3.88 16.18 25.40
CA GLU A 438 -5.12 16.73 25.95
C GLU A 438 -5.53 18.00 25.20
N ILE A 439 -4.56 18.84 24.84
CA ILE A 439 -4.78 20.04 24.02
C ILE A 439 -5.25 19.65 22.63
N VAL A 440 -4.60 18.67 22.01
CA VAL A 440 -4.93 18.17 20.67
C VAL A 440 -6.34 17.59 20.61
N GLU A 441 -6.74 16.80 21.60
CA GLU A 441 -8.09 16.24 21.70
C GLU A 441 -9.14 17.33 21.90
N CYS A 442 -8.91 18.30 22.76
CA CYS A 442 -9.80 19.42 23.00
C CYS A 442 -10.01 20.25 21.71
N LEU A 443 -8.92 20.62 21.06
CA LEU A 443 -8.98 21.44 19.83
C LEU A 443 -9.62 20.69 18.67
N ALA A 444 -9.41 19.38 18.56
CA ALA A 444 -10.06 18.55 17.53
C ALA A 444 -11.57 18.49 17.76
N GLN A 445 -12.00 18.37 19.02
CA GLN A 445 -13.40 18.36 19.39
C GLN A 445 -14.06 19.73 19.12
N GLU A 446 -13.45 20.83 19.58
CA GLU A 446 -13.94 22.20 19.35
C GLU A 446 -14.12 22.49 17.84
N LEU A 447 -13.12 22.12 17.03
CA LEU A 447 -13.18 22.33 15.60
C LEU A 447 -14.24 21.46 14.93
N SER A 448 -14.41 20.21 15.39
CA SER A 448 -15.42 19.30 14.84
C SER A 448 -16.85 19.79 15.11
N GLU A 449 -17.11 20.35 16.30
CA GLU A 449 -18.40 20.96 16.65
C GLU A 449 -18.71 22.19 15.80
N LEU A 450 -17.73 23.07 15.58
CA LEU A 450 -17.88 24.21 14.69
C LEU A 450 -18.18 23.76 13.25
N VAL A 451 -17.43 22.77 12.75
CA VAL A 451 -17.66 22.20 11.41
C VAL A 451 -19.07 21.61 11.32
N ALA A 452 -19.52 20.85 12.32
CA ALA A 452 -20.87 20.27 12.34
C ALA A 452 -21.97 21.34 12.29
N MET A 453 -21.80 22.46 12.99
CA MET A 453 -22.72 23.61 12.97
C MET A 453 -22.79 24.27 11.58
N GLU A 454 -21.64 24.45 10.93
CA GLU A 454 -21.55 25.11 9.62
C GLU A 454 -22.03 24.21 8.47
N VAL A 455 -21.95 22.90 8.61
CA VAL A 455 -22.41 21.91 7.59
C VAL A 455 -23.86 21.52 7.79
N GLY A 456 -24.50 21.92 8.91
CA GLY A 456 -25.94 21.81 9.10
C GLY A 456 -26.47 20.50 9.65
N ASN A 457 -25.63 19.67 10.33
CA ASN A 457 -26.14 18.59 11.17
C ASN A 457 -25.16 18.20 12.28
N PRO A 458 -25.41 18.52 13.54
CA PRO A 458 -24.78 17.82 14.66
C PRO A 458 -25.33 16.38 14.73
N VAL A 459 -24.47 15.41 14.92
CA VAL A 459 -24.85 14.01 15.22
C VAL A 459 -25.31 13.92 16.67
#